data_2e9eb3586c0ff47fd066db52a7451990
#
_entry.id   2e9eb3586c0ff47fd066db52a7451990
#
_cell.length_a   1.000
_cell.length_b   1.000
_cell.length_c   1.000
_cell.angle_alpha   90.00
_cell.angle_beta   90.00
_cell.angle_gamma   90.00
#
_symmetry.space_group_name_H-M   'P 1'
#
loop_
_entity.id
_entity.type
_entity.pdbx_description
1 polymer ?
#
loop_
_entity_poly.entity_id
_entity_poly.type
_entity_poly.pdbx_seq_one_letter_code
_entity_poly.pdbx_strand_id
1 'polypeptide(L)'
;IRDRDSSNKKYIDFTGGIAVTNLGHCNSSLIKVMNDQSKSLWHLSNLYINEPSVTLAKKLCNKTFADKVFFCNSGGESIEAAVKTARKFCSSTINKNKNEIISFSSSFHGRTMMGIALANSKHLIDGFYPLPKGIKNHPYNDGKKLEELFSDKTAAVILELVQWQSGITKANKKFISKIK
;
A
#
# COMPACT_ATOMS: atom_id res chain seq x y z
N ILE A 1 -21.38 8.51 -8.33
CA ILE A 1 -22.07 8.43 -7.03
C ILE A 1 -22.78 9.75 -6.82
N ARG A 2 -23.97 9.75 -6.22
CA ARG A 2 -24.72 10.95 -5.87
C ARG A 2 -24.94 10.94 -4.37
N ASP A 3 -24.50 12.00 -3.71
CA ASP A 3 -24.68 12.21 -2.28
C ASP A 3 -25.65 13.33 -1.98
N ARG A 4 -26.11 13.38 -0.74
CA ARG A 4 -26.97 14.47 -0.23
C ARG A 4 -26.38 14.97 1.09
N ASP A 5 -26.46 16.28 1.30
CA ASP A 5 -26.18 16.89 2.60
C ASP A 5 -27.38 16.81 3.55
N SER A 6 -27.23 17.32 4.76
CA SER A 6 -28.29 17.35 5.77
C SER A 6 -29.53 18.19 5.34
N SER A 7 -29.38 19.07 4.37
CA SER A 7 -30.47 19.83 3.76
C SER A 7 -31.11 19.13 2.56
N ASN A 8 -30.72 17.88 2.29
CA ASN A 8 -31.18 17.07 1.18
C ASN A 8 -30.76 17.58 -0.22
N LYS A 9 -29.80 18.51 -0.29
CA LYS A 9 -29.22 18.99 -1.54
C LYS A 9 -28.35 17.89 -2.16
N LYS A 10 -28.51 17.66 -3.45
CA LYS A 10 -27.80 16.61 -4.20
C LYS A 10 -26.44 17.12 -4.70
N TYR A 11 -25.43 16.26 -4.59
CA TYR A 11 -24.10 16.48 -5.12
C TYR A 11 -23.67 15.29 -5.98
N ILE A 12 -22.79 15.53 -6.95
CA ILE A 12 -22.09 14.47 -7.67
C ILE A 12 -20.77 14.26 -6.94
N ASP A 13 -20.58 13.09 -6.34
CA ASP A 13 -19.35 12.76 -5.63
C ASP A 13 -18.36 12.09 -6.58
N PHE A 14 -17.30 12.81 -6.92
CA PHE A 14 -16.15 12.29 -7.65
C PHE A 14 -15.00 11.85 -6.73
N THR A 15 -15.08 12.09 -5.44
CA THR A 15 -14.04 11.74 -4.48
C THR A 15 -14.21 10.33 -3.92
N GLY A 16 -15.45 9.88 -3.78
CA GLY A 16 -15.79 8.54 -3.28
C GLY A 16 -15.15 8.22 -1.92
N GLY A 17 -15.04 9.23 -1.02
CA GLY A 17 -14.32 9.06 0.25
C GLY A 17 -12.83 8.79 0.06
N ILE A 18 -12.21 9.44 -0.91
CA ILE A 18 -10.83 9.21 -1.38
C ILE A 18 -10.70 7.77 -1.93
N ALA A 19 -11.52 7.50 -2.96
CA ALA A 19 -11.58 6.23 -3.70
C ALA A 19 -11.94 4.98 -2.86
N VAL A 20 -12.61 5.16 -1.73
CA VAL A 20 -13.03 4.05 -0.85
C VAL A 20 -14.40 3.51 -1.24
N THR A 21 -15.38 4.38 -1.53
CA THR A 21 -16.77 4.01 -1.75
C THR A 21 -17.11 3.79 -3.23
N ASN A 22 -16.30 2.99 -3.92
CA ASN A 22 -16.42 2.77 -5.38
C ASN A 22 -17.77 2.16 -5.79
N LEU A 23 -18.44 1.42 -4.89
CA LEU A 23 -19.76 0.84 -5.12
C LEU A 23 -20.90 1.73 -4.66
N GLY A 24 -20.59 2.95 -4.19
CA GLY A 24 -21.57 3.89 -3.61
C GLY A 24 -21.79 3.67 -2.11
N HIS A 25 -22.42 4.67 -1.49
CA HIS A 25 -22.83 4.56 -0.10
C HIS A 25 -23.99 3.56 0.05
N CYS A 26 -23.99 2.83 1.16
CA CYS A 26 -25.07 1.91 1.53
C CYS A 26 -25.45 0.90 0.43
N ASN A 27 -24.45 0.34 -0.26
CA ASN A 27 -24.69 -0.68 -1.27
C ASN A 27 -25.43 -1.89 -0.64
N SER A 28 -26.58 -2.24 -1.18
CA SER A 28 -27.46 -3.26 -0.59
C SER A 28 -26.84 -4.65 -0.50
N SER A 29 -26.01 -5.02 -1.49
CA SER A 29 -25.29 -6.30 -1.46
C SER A 29 -24.26 -6.36 -0.34
N LEU A 30 -23.52 -5.25 -0.11
CA LEU A 30 -22.56 -5.17 1.00
C LEU A 30 -23.27 -5.19 2.36
N ILE A 31 -24.36 -4.45 2.50
CA ILE A 31 -25.18 -4.46 3.73
C ILE A 31 -25.67 -5.88 4.04
N LYS A 32 -26.18 -6.59 3.01
CA LYS A 32 -26.62 -7.99 3.18
C LYS A 32 -25.49 -8.87 3.69
N VAL A 33 -24.32 -8.82 3.06
CA VAL A 33 -23.15 -9.63 3.47
C VAL A 33 -22.70 -9.29 4.89
N MET A 34 -22.66 -8.00 5.27
CA MET A 34 -22.35 -7.58 6.63
C MET A 34 -23.35 -8.13 7.65
N ASN A 35 -24.65 -8.03 7.36
CA ASN A 35 -25.70 -8.54 8.24
C ASN A 35 -25.63 -10.06 8.40
N ASP A 36 -25.36 -10.80 7.33
CA ASP A 36 -25.23 -12.26 7.35
C ASP A 36 -23.98 -12.66 8.15
N GLN A 37 -22.84 -12.05 7.86
CA GLN A 37 -21.56 -12.35 8.54
C GLN A 37 -21.60 -11.97 10.02
N SER A 38 -22.27 -10.87 10.40
CA SER A 38 -22.36 -10.42 11.79
C SER A 38 -23.08 -11.41 12.71
N LYS A 39 -23.92 -12.26 12.16
CA LYS A 39 -24.65 -13.32 12.89
C LYS A 39 -23.87 -14.65 12.98
N SER A 40 -22.76 -14.75 12.26
CA SER A 40 -21.95 -15.95 12.18
C SER A 40 -20.65 -15.83 12.96
N LEU A 41 -19.72 -14.98 12.49
CA LEU A 41 -18.39 -14.88 13.06
C LEU A 41 -17.81 -13.46 12.87
N TRP A 42 -17.43 -12.83 13.97
CA TRP A 42 -16.82 -11.48 13.96
C TRP A 42 -15.30 -11.53 13.88
N HIS A 43 -14.68 -12.42 14.64
CA HIS A 43 -13.23 -12.53 14.73
C HIS A 43 -12.81 -13.98 14.95
N LEU A 44 -11.69 -14.34 14.37
CA LEU A 44 -11.03 -15.62 14.59
C LEU A 44 -9.51 -15.42 14.62
N SER A 45 -8.84 -16.05 15.58
CA SER A 45 -7.38 -16.04 15.66
C SER A 45 -6.74 -16.68 14.43
N ASN A 46 -5.54 -16.21 14.06
CA ASN A 46 -4.70 -16.81 13.01
C ASN A 46 -4.30 -18.27 13.28
N LEU A 47 -4.61 -18.79 14.47
CA LEU A 47 -4.45 -20.21 14.80
C LEU A 47 -5.48 -21.11 14.10
N TYR A 48 -6.52 -20.54 13.54
CA TYR A 48 -7.62 -21.26 12.91
C TYR A 48 -7.85 -20.81 11.48
N ILE A 49 -8.50 -21.65 10.70
CA ILE A 49 -8.84 -21.37 9.31
C ILE A 49 -10.13 -20.57 9.24
N ASN A 50 -10.09 -19.46 8.53
CA ASN A 50 -11.25 -18.61 8.23
C ASN A 50 -11.62 -18.77 6.75
N GLU A 51 -12.76 -19.36 6.46
CA GLU A 51 -13.19 -19.69 5.10
C GLU A 51 -13.31 -18.44 4.18
N PRO A 52 -13.93 -17.32 4.59
CA PRO A 52 -13.97 -16.09 3.77
C PRO A 52 -12.58 -15.61 3.36
N SER A 53 -11.60 -15.63 4.28
CA SER A 53 -10.22 -15.22 3.99
C SER A 53 -9.54 -16.17 3.00
N VAL A 54 -9.69 -17.47 3.17
CA VAL A 54 -9.14 -18.48 2.25
C VAL A 54 -9.75 -18.36 0.85
N THR A 55 -11.06 -18.15 0.77
CA THR A 55 -11.76 -17.94 -0.50
C THR A 55 -11.27 -16.67 -1.21
N LEU A 56 -11.10 -15.57 -0.47
CA LEU A 56 -10.56 -14.33 -1.03
C LEU A 56 -9.11 -14.50 -1.49
N ALA A 57 -8.26 -15.15 -0.68
CA ALA A 57 -6.87 -15.43 -1.03
C ALA A 57 -6.77 -16.23 -2.34
N LYS A 58 -7.55 -17.31 -2.49
CA LYS A 58 -7.62 -18.09 -3.74
C LYS A 58 -8.02 -17.25 -4.93
N LYS A 59 -9.04 -16.39 -4.80
CA LYS A 59 -9.47 -15.48 -5.87
C LYS A 59 -8.37 -14.48 -6.27
N LEU A 60 -7.63 -13.96 -5.30
CA LEU A 60 -6.52 -13.03 -5.55
C LEU A 60 -5.36 -13.73 -6.26
N CYS A 61 -4.94 -14.90 -5.79
CA CYS A 61 -3.89 -15.68 -6.44
C CYS A 61 -4.27 -16.06 -7.89
N ASN A 62 -5.52 -16.46 -8.14
CA ASN A 62 -5.98 -16.81 -9.48
C ASN A 62 -6.06 -15.62 -10.46
N LYS A 63 -6.09 -14.38 -9.95
CA LYS A 63 -6.25 -13.17 -10.76
C LYS A 63 -4.99 -12.29 -10.82
N THR A 64 -3.95 -12.66 -10.11
CA THR A 64 -2.70 -11.90 -10.04
C THR A 64 -1.50 -12.84 -10.21
N PHE A 65 -0.31 -12.28 -10.12
CA PHE A 65 0.94 -13.04 -10.13
C PHE A 65 1.29 -13.71 -8.78
N ALA A 66 0.48 -13.45 -7.75
CA ALA A 66 0.79 -13.88 -6.39
C ALA A 66 0.46 -15.35 -6.14
N ASP A 67 1.35 -16.08 -5.49
CA ASP A 67 1.14 -17.46 -5.03
C ASP A 67 0.54 -17.51 -3.62
N LYS A 68 0.71 -16.44 -2.84
CA LYS A 68 0.26 -16.32 -1.46
C LYS A 68 -0.25 -14.92 -1.16
N VAL A 69 -1.13 -14.84 -0.16
CA VAL A 69 -1.71 -13.58 0.31
C VAL A 69 -1.52 -13.47 1.82
N PHE A 70 -1.13 -12.31 2.28
CA PHE A 70 -1.12 -11.93 3.69
C PHE A 70 -2.09 -10.76 3.90
N PHE A 71 -3.06 -10.93 4.77
CA PHE A 71 -4.06 -9.90 5.06
C PHE A 71 -3.63 -9.03 6.22
N CYS A 72 -3.81 -7.73 6.07
CA CYS A 72 -3.60 -6.71 7.10
C CYS A 72 -4.89 -5.90 7.31
N ASN A 73 -4.97 -5.15 8.42
CA ASN A 73 -6.15 -4.35 8.73
C ASN A 73 -6.18 -3.01 7.95
N SER A 74 -5.05 -2.58 7.43
CA SER A 74 -4.94 -1.30 6.71
C SER A 74 -3.83 -1.30 5.67
N GLY A 75 -3.86 -0.33 4.75
CA GLY A 75 -2.77 -0.09 3.80
C GLY A 75 -1.45 0.26 4.50
N GLY A 76 -1.49 1.03 5.60
CA GLY A 76 -0.30 1.32 6.41
C GLY A 76 0.34 0.06 6.97
N GLU A 77 -0.44 -0.85 7.53
CA GLU A 77 0.06 -2.16 7.98
C GLU A 77 0.61 -3.01 6.84
N SER A 78 0.00 -2.95 5.67
CA SER A 78 0.51 -3.68 4.49
C SER A 78 1.87 -3.17 4.06
N ILE A 79 2.12 -1.87 4.11
CA ILE A 79 3.45 -1.27 3.84
C ILE A 79 4.46 -1.71 4.90
N GLU A 80 4.12 -1.66 6.17
CA GLU A 80 4.97 -2.17 7.26
C GLU A 80 5.32 -3.65 7.06
N ALA A 81 4.33 -4.48 6.73
CA ALA A 81 4.51 -5.90 6.46
C ALA A 81 5.41 -6.13 5.24
N ALA A 82 5.23 -5.37 4.16
CA ALA A 82 6.04 -5.48 2.95
C ALA A 82 7.53 -5.17 3.23
N VAL A 83 7.81 -4.05 3.91
CA VAL A 83 9.18 -3.67 4.28
C VAL A 83 9.83 -4.69 5.21
N LYS A 84 9.10 -5.13 6.25
CA LYS A 84 9.57 -6.16 7.18
C LYS A 84 9.88 -7.48 6.47
N THR A 85 8.99 -7.90 5.57
CA THR A 85 9.16 -9.14 4.80
C THR A 85 10.38 -9.05 3.89
N ALA A 86 10.54 -7.96 3.14
CA ALA A 86 11.70 -7.73 2.28
C ALA A 86 13.02 -7.79 3.07
N ARG A 87 13.09 -7.06 4.18
CA ARG A 87 14.28 -7.05 5.05
C ARG A 87 14.55 -8.43 5.65
N LYS A 88 13.51 -9.10 6.16
CA LYS A 88 13.66 -10.44 6.75
C LYS A 88 14.11 -11.46 5.71
N PHE A 89 13.49 -11.47 4.55
CA PHE A 89 13.88 -12.36 3.45
C PHE A 89 15.33 -12.16 3.06
N CYS A 90 15.74 -10.93 2.75
CA CYS A 90 17.11 -10.62 2.34
C CYS A 90 18.13 -10.97 3.43
N SER A 91 17.86 -10.63 4.69
CA SER A 91 18.79 -10.91 5.79
C SER A 91 18.96 -12.38 6.10
N SER A 92 17.94 -13.20 5.86
CA SER A 92 17.99 -14.64 6.16
C SER A 92 18.42 -15.51 4.99
N THR A 93 18.24 -15.04 3.73
CA THR A 93 18.48 -15.87 2.54
C THR A 93 19.63 -15.36 1.66
N ILE A 94 19.98 -14.08 1.74
CA ILE A 94 20.98 -13.48 0.84
C ILE A 94 22.16 -12.91 1.62
N ASN A 95 21.95 -11.85 2.39
CA ASN A 95 23.00 -11.15 3.13
C ASN A 95 22.37 -10.33 4.27
N LYS A 96 22.90 -10.47 5.50
CA LYS A 96 22.45 -9.72 6.70
C LYS A 96 22.46 -8.20 6.54
N ASN A 97 23.34 -7.67 5.69
CA ASN A 97 23.48 -6.23 5.46
C ASN A 97 22.49 -5.69 4.42
N LYS A 98 21.72 -6.57 3.74
CA LYS A 98 20.79 -6.20 2.70
C LYS A 98 19.46 -5.75 3.32
N ASN A 99 19.36 -4.46 3.66
CA ASN A 99 18.23 -3.90 4.44
C ASN A 99 17.75 -2.53 3.94
N GLU A 100 18.36 -1.97 2.89
CA GLU A 100 17.95 -0.69 2.33
C GLU A 100 16.71 -0.83 1.46
N ILE A 101 15.80 0.13 1.58
CA ILE A 101 14.58 0.22 0.75
C ILE A 101 14.68 1.50 -0.09
N ILE A 102 14.54 1.37 -1.39
CA ILE A 102 14.43 2.50 -2.30
C ILE A 102 12.95 2.88 -2.44
N SER A 103 12.65 4.16 -2.30
CA SER A 103 11.33 4.73 -2.49
C SER A 103 11.38 5.99 -3.36
N PHE A 104 10.22 6.55 -3.71
CA PHE A 104 10.17 7.69 -4.62
C PHE A 104 9.37 8.84 -3.99
N SER A 105 9.83 10.07 -4.25
CA SER A 105 9.17 11.28 -3.74
C SER A 105 7.74 11.43 -4.27
N SER A 106 6.93 12.22 -3.56
CA SER A 106 5.52 12.45 -3.86
C SER A 106 4.63 11.19 -3.83
N SER A 107 5.10 10.14 -3.14
CA SER A 107 4.37 8.89 -2.93
C SER A 107 3.49 8.95 -1.68
N PHE A 108 2.52 8.02 -1.61
CA PHE A 108 1.75 7.80 -0.41
C PHE A 108 1.83 6.34 0.04
N HIS A 109 2.45 6.14 1.20
CA HIS A 109 2.66 4.81 1.79
C HIS A 109 2.03 4.68 3.18
N GLY A 110 1.00 5.48 3.48
CA GLY A 110 0.35 5.52 4.80
C GLY A 110 0.98 6.55 5.73
N ARG A 111 0.51 6.54 6.98
CA ARG A 111 0.87 7.52 8.02
C ARG A 111 1.64 6.90 9.20
N THR A 112 2.08 5.65 9.10
CA THR A 112 3.02 5.05 10.05
C THR A 112 4.41 5.69 9.91
N MET A 113 5.28 5.50 10.91
CA MET A 113 6.65 6.04 10.84
C MET A 113 7.40 5.57 9.59
N MET A 114 7.24 4.30 9.19
CA MET A 114 7.81 3.78 7.96
C MET A 114 7.14 4.40 6.73
N GLY A 115 5.82 4.52 6.73
CA GLY A 115 5.07 5.11 5.62
C GLY A 115 5.49 6.55 5.31
N ILE A 116 5.64 7.39 6.34
CA ILE A 116 6.10 8.78 6.16
C ILE A 116 7.59 8.86 5.77
N ALA A 117 8.43 7.96 6.27
CA ALA A 117 9.84 7.87 5.89
C ALA A 117 9.99 7.49 4.40
N LEU A 118 9.19 6.56 3.90
CA LEU A 118 9.17 6.16 2.50
C LEU A 118 8.67 7.29 1.58
N ALA A 119 7.64 8.03 1.99
CA ALA A 119 7.11 9.16 1.24
C ALA A 119 8.07 10.36 1.21
N ASN A 120 8.85 10.54 2.29
CA ASN A 120 9.84 11.61 2.47
C ASN A 120 9.32 13.01 2.12
N SER A 121 8.06 13.28 2.42
CA SER A 121 7.42 14.56 2.17
C SER A 121 7.55 15.46 3.38
N LYS A 122 8.12 16.68 3.21
CA LYS A 122 8.42 17.61 4.31
C LYS A 122 7.24 17.79 5.28
N HIS A 123 6.05 18.00 4.77
CA HIS A 123 4.86 18.22 5.60
C HIS A 123 4.37 16.96 6.33
N LEU A 124 4.84 15.77 5.94
CA LEU A 124 4.51 14.51 6.62
C LEU A 124 5.55 14.11 7.67
N ILE A 125 6.80 14.54 7.51
CA ILE A 125 7.90 14.12 8.39
C ILE A 125 8.27 15.17 9.44
N ASP A 126 7.83 16.42 9.26
CA ASP A 126 8.12 17.52 10.19
C ASP A 126 7.58 17.20 11.60
N GLY A 127 8.45 17.34 12.60
CA GLY A 127 8.15 17.01 14.00
C GLY A 127 8.21 15.51 14.36
N PHE A 128 8.49 14.58 13.42
CA PHE A 128 8.49 13.13 13.67
C PHE A 128 9.88 12.48 13.62
N TYR A 129 10.93 13.25 13.81
CA TYR A 129 12.29 12.69 13.86
C TYR A 129 12.60 12.03 15.21
N PRO A 130 13.47 10.98 15.25
CA PRO A 130 14.19 10.40 14.10
C PRO A 130 13.32 9.42 13.28
N LEU A 131 13.46 9.45 11.96
CA LEU A 131 12.80 8.52 11.07
C LEU A 131 13.51 7.16 11.00
N PRO A 132 12.83 6.07 10.60
CA PRO A 132 13.45 4.77 10.36
C PRO A 132 14.63 4.86 9.37
N LYS A 133 15.74 4.19 9.71
CA LYS A 133 16.95 4.17 8.88
C LYS A 133 16.84 3.18 7.71
N GLY A 134 17.72 3.35 6.72
CA GLY A 134 17.83 2.45 5.56
C GLY A 134 16.77 2.72 4.48
N ILE A 135 16.29 3.96 4.39
CA ILE A 135 15.42 4.41 3.30
C ILE A 135 16.23 5.33 2.39
N LYS A 136 16.22 5.05 1.09
CA LYS A 136 16.76 5.93 0.04
C LYS A 136 15.59 6.44 -0.80
N ASN A 137 15.44 7.76 -0.89
CA ASN A 137 14.37 8.39 -1.64
C ASN A 137 14.92 9.04 -2.91
N HIS A 138 14.23 8.89 -4.03
CA HIS A 138 14.60 9.43 -5.33
C HIS A 138 13.39 10.10 -6.01
N PRO A 139 13.61 11.14 -6.86
CA PRO A 139 12.52 11.73 -7.62
C PRO A 139 11.79 10.70 -8.51
N TYR A 140 10.47 10.75 -8.49
CA TYR A 140 9.64 9.84 -9.28
C TYR A 140 9.76 10.14 -10.77
N ASN A 141 9.83 9.11 -11.59
CA ASN A 141 10.05 9.20 -13.05
C ASN A 141 11.39 9.84 -13.48
N ASP A 142 12.30 10.11 -12.56
CA ASP A 142 13.64 10.56 -12.91
C ASP A 142 14.57 9.36 -13.10
N GLY A 143 15.03 9.16 -14.32
CA GLY A 143 16.01 8.13 -14.66
C GLY A 143 17.47 8.53 -14.46
N LYS A 144 17.72 9.79 -14.04
CA LYS A 144 19.09 10.25 -13.79
C LYS A 144 19.60 9.69 -12.47
N LYS A 145 20.80 9.13 -12.49
CA LYS A 145 21.44 8.56 -11.29
C LYS A 145 20.61 7.49 -10.54
N LEU A 146 19.54 6.98 -11.18
CA LEU A 146 18.71 5.95 -10.55
C LEU A 146 19.53 4.69 -10.25
N GLU A 147 20.44 4.32 -11.13
CA GLU A 147 21.31 3.16 -10.99
C GLU A 147 22.30 3.29 -9.83
N GLU A 148 22.73 4.51 -9.49
CA GLU A 148 23.61 4.81 -8.36
C GLU A 148 22.96 4.57 -6.98
N LEU A 149 21.64 4.47 -6.93
CA LEU A 149 20.91 4.17 -5.68
C LEU A 149 21.00 2.70 -5.29
N PHE A 150 21.18 1.83 -6.26
CA PHE A 150 21.27 0.40 -6.03
C PHE A 150 22.65 0.04 -5.52
N SER A 151 22.70 -0.81 -4.52
CA SER A 151 23.91 -1.33 -3.92
C SER A 151 23.70 -2.78 -3.46
N ASP A 152 24.74 -3.41 -3.00
CA ASP A 152 24.68 -4.72 -2.34
C ASP A 152 23.78 -4.72 -1.08
N LYS A 153 23.49 -3.54 -0.52
CA LYS A 153 22.59 -3.34 0.63
C LYS A 153 21.12 -3.18 0.24
N THR A 154 20.80 -3.00 -1.03
CA THR A 154 19.43 -2.79 -1.48
C THR A 154 18.61 -4.09 -1.32
N ALA A 155 17.60 -4.07 -0.45
CA ALA A 155 16.69 -5.18 -0.20
C ALA A 155 15.48 -5.16 -1.12
N ALA A 156 14.91 -3.97 -1.34
CA ALA A 156 13.70 -3.83 -2.16
C ALA A 156 13.52 -2.41 -2.69
N VAL A 157 12.65 -2.31 -3.69
CA VAL A 157 12.12 -1.05 -4.19
C VAL A 157 10.62 -1.03 -3.91
N ILE A 158 10.11 0.09 -3.41
CA ILE A 158 8.69 0.34 -3.23
C ILE A 158 8.26 1.53 -4.08
N LEU A 159 7.23 1.34 -4.89
CA LEU A 159 6.70 2.39 -5.75
C LEU A 159 5.21 2.21 -6.02
N GLU A 160 4.54 3.31 -6.35
CA GLU A 160 3.21 3.32 -6.92
C GLU A 160 3.32 3.35 -8.44
N LEU A 161 2.60 2.48 -9.15
CA LEU A 161 2.54 2.55 -10.62
C LEU A 161 1.79 3.79 -11.11
N VAL A 162 0.90 4.31 -10.27
CA VAL A 162 0.20 5.59 -10.45
C VAL A 162 0.19 6.30 -9.11
N GLN A 163 0.93 7.40 -9.01
CA GLN A 163 0.92 8.27 -7.83
C GLN A 163 -0.30 9.19 -7.87
N TRP A 164 -1.27 8.95 -7.01
CA TRP A 164 -2.48 9.76 -6.98
C TRP A 164 -2.26 11.13 -6.33
N GLN A 165 -1.43 11.23 -5.29
CA GLN A 165 -1.12 12.51 -4.60
C GLN A 165 -0.34 13.50 -5.47
N SER A 166 0.40 13.02 -6.45
CA SER A 166 1.15 13.86 -7.40
C SER A 166 0.35 14.23 -8.65
N GLY A 167 -0.99 14.24 -8.58
CA GLY A 167 -1.86 14.57 -9.71
C GLY A 167 -2.07 13.42 -10.69
N ILE A 168 -2.22 12.18 -10.19
CA ILE A 168 -2.46 10.97 -11.00
C ILE A 168 -1.30 10.70 -12.00
N THR A 169 -0.08 10.83 -11.52
CA THR A 169 1.12 10.66 -12.35
C THR A 169 1.47 9.18 -12.51
N LYS A 170 1.51 8.69 -13.76
CA LYS A 170 1.89 7.31 -14.07
C LYS A 170 3.42 7.13 -14.11
N ALA A 171 3.89 5.98 -13.66
CA ALA A 171 5.27 5.56 -13.90
C ALA A 171 5.52 5.37 -15.39
N ASN A 172 6.57 5.99 -15.94
CA ASN A 172 6.90 5.82 -17.34
C ASN A 172 7.66 4.49 -17.58
N LYS A 173 7.52 3.93 -18.79
CA LYS A 173 8.12 2.63 -19.14
C LYS A 173 9.64 2.61 -18.99
N LYS A 174 10.32 3.71 -19.37
CA LYS A 174 11.80 3.80 -19.26
C LYS A 174 12.26 3.79 -17.80
N PHE A 175 11.53 4.48 -16.92
CA PHE A 175 11.81 4.48 -15.50
C PHE A 175 11.63 3.08 -14.88
N ILE A 176 10.52 2.40 -15.19
CA ILE A 176 10.27 1.02 -14.72
C ILE A 176 11.34 0.05 -15.24
N SER A 177 11.75 0.18 -16.50
CA SER A 177 12.79 -0.69 -17.08
C SER A 177 14.16 -0.53 -16.41
N LYS A 178 14.45 0.64 -15.84
CA LYS A 178 15.68 0.87 -15.09
C LYS A 178 15.65 0.34 -13.65
N ILE A 179 14.45 0.09 -13.11
CA ILE A 179 14.27 -0.47 -11.77
C ILE A 179 14.39 -2.01 -11.80
N LYS A 180 14.04 -2.64 -12.94
CA LYS A 180 14.13 -4.10 -13.14
C LYS A 180 15.57 -4.57 -13.30
#